data_fb49b1002b919129256f16bc0732d112
#
_entry.id   fb49b1002b919129256f16bc0732d112
#
_cell.length_a   1.000
_cell.length_b   1.000
_cell.length_c   1.000
_cell.angle_alpha   90.00
_cell.angle_beta   90.00
_cell.angle_gamma   90.00
#
_symmetry.space_group_name_H-M   'P 1'
#
loop_
_entity.id
_entity.type
_entity.pdbx_description
1 polymer ?
#
loop_
_entity_poly.entity_id
_entity_poly.type
_entity_poly.pdbx_seq_one_letter_code
_entity_poly.pdbx_strand_id
1 'polypeptide(L)'
;ALTILSSIGIAENFTNQPHSIAKAEKNVKEITDATTAPYNSVVAFAGGTGVVVGKNTIVTNKHIAKSDDIFKIRVSAHHSSKGKGGGHYDVKDVVEYPGKEDLAIVHVHETSTEGLNFNKNVSYAKFADGAKTKDRISVIGYPKGAQTKYKMFESTGTTNHINGTFMEFDAYAQPGNSGSPVLNSKNELVGILYAGSGKDESEKNFGVYFTPKLKEFIQNNIEK
;
A
#
# COMPACT_ATOMS: atom_id res chain seq x y z
N ALA A 1 6.41 15.27 -7.39
CA ALA A 1 5.04 14.75 -7.58
C ALA A 1 5.09 13.48 -8.41
N LEU A 2 4.47 12.42 -7.95
CA LEU A 2 4.32 11.18 -8.71
C LEU A 2 3.47 11.44 -9.96
N THR A 3 3.88 10.94 -11.10
CA THR A 3 3.10 11.03 -12.33
C THR A 3 1.88 10.13 -12.23
N ILE A 4 0.71 10.67 -12.49
CA ILE A 4 -0.54 9.93 -12.44
C ILE A 4 -0.70 9.14 -13.74
N LEU A 5 -0.73 7.82 -13.61
CA LEU A 5 -1.11 6.92 -14.68
C LEU A 5 -2.35 6.15 -14.21
N SER A 6 -3.37 6.14 -15.01
CA SER A 6 -4.45 5.15 -14.86
C SER A 6 -4.19 4.02 -15.84
N SER A 7 -4.41 2.81 -15.44
CA SER A 7 -4.21 1.65 -16.31
C SER A 7 -5.22 1.58 -17.46
N ILE A 8 -6.16 2.51 -17.51
CA ILE A 8 -7.21 2.58 -18.52
C ILE A 8 -7.22 4.00 -19.08
N GLY A 9 -6.96 4.16 -20.37
CA GLY A 9 -7.10 5.41 -21.09
C GLY A 9 -5.87 6.30 -21.19
N ILE A 10 -4.70 5.84 -20.74
CA ILE A 10 -3.45 6.62 -20.86
C ILE A 10 -2.74 6.36 -22.18
N ALA A 11 -3.04 5.26 -22.86
CA ALA A 11 -2.43 4.92 -24.15
C ALA A 11 -2.58 6.05 -25.19
N GLU A 12 -3.66 6.80 -25.13
CA GLU A 12 -3.91 7.89 -26.09
C GLU A 12 -3.08 9.16 -25.84
N ASN A 13 -2.64 9.38 -24.59
CA ASN A 13 -1.90 10.61 -24.25
C ASN A 13 -0.37 10.44 -24.24
N PHE A 14 0.13 9.22 -24.43
CA PHE A 14 1.56 8.90 -24.33
C PHE A 14 2.24 8.55 -25.66
N THR A 15 1.63 8.85 -26.79
CA THR A 15 2.22 8.59 -28.13
C THR A 15 3.56 9.28 -28.38
N ASN A 16 4.02 10.15 -27.48
CA ASN A 16 5.29 10.87 -27.58
C ASN A 16 6.25 10.65 -26.40
N GLN A 17 6.00 9.65 -25.55
CA GLN A 17 6.87 9.37 -24.40
C GLN A 17 7.72 8.10 -24.60
N PRO A 18 8.98 8.13 -24.17
CA PRO A 18 9.92 7.05 -24.47
C PRO A 18 9.71 5.78 -23.62
N HIS A 19 10.42 4.74 -24.00
CA HIS A 19 10.40 3.34 -23.59
C HIS A 19 10.15 2.99 -22.11
N SER A 20 10.39 3.90 -21.17
CA SER A 20 10.21 3.67 -19.73
C SER A 20 8.76 3.48 -19.32
N ILE A 21 7.84 4.24 -19.91
CA ILE A 21 6.40 4.19 -19.60
C ILE A 21 5.80 2.88 -20.11
N ALA A 22 6.18 2.46 -21.31
CA ALA A 22 5.74 1.20 -21.88
C ALA A 22 6.21 -0.02 -21.05
N LYS A 23 7.36 0.10 -20.36
CA LYS A 23 7.86 -0.92 -19.44
C LYS A 23 7.09 -0.91 -18.11
N ALA A 24 6.78 0.28 -17.56
CA ALA A 24 5.98 0.41 -16.35
C ALA A 24 4.57 -0.16 -16.53
N GLU A 25 3.91 0.15 -17.64
CA GLU A 25 2.57 -0.37 -17.95
C GLU A 25 2.52 -1.90 -18.01
N LYS A 26 3.58 -2.54 -18.51
CA LYS A 26 3.66 -4.02 -18.60
C LYS A 26 3.69 -4.71 -17.25
N ASN A 27 4.07 -4.02 -16.20
CA ASN A 27 4.24 -4.55 -14.85
C ASN A 27 3.12 -4.14 -13.89
N VAL A 28 2.07 -3.51 -14.38
CA VAL A 28 0.90 -3.07 -13.59
C VAL A 28 -0.32 -3.83 -14.06
N LYS A 29 -1.06 -4.38 -13.11
CA LYS A 29 -2.34 -5.04 -13.39
C LYS A 29 -3.42 -4.62 -12.38
N GLU A 30 -4.66 -4.49 -12.85
CA GLU A 30 -5.82 -4.35 -11.98
C GLU A 30 -6.09 -5.69 -11.26
N ILE A 31 -6.31 -5.61 -9.95
CA ILE A 31 -6.83 -6.73 -9.16
C ILE A 31 -8.35 -6.59 -9.11
N THR A 32 -9.03 -7.34 -9.95
CA THR A 32 -10.48 -7.25 -10.10
C THR A 32 -11.25 -7.91 -8.96
N ASP A 33 -10.63 -8.90 -8.31
CA ASP A 33 -11.16 -9.58 -7.14
C ASP A 33 -10.08 -9.64 -6.03
N ALA A 34 -10.30 -8.88 -4.97
CA ALA A 34 -9.37 -8.76 -3.85
C ALA A 34 -9.81 -9.54 -2.60
N THR A 35 -10.67 -10.55 -2.75
CA THR A 35 -11.25 -11.28 -1.61
C THR A 35 -10.31 -12.32 -1.00
N THR A 36 -9.17 -12.60 -1.62
CA THR A 36 -8.18 -13.58 -1.15
C THR A 36 -6.81 -12.94 -0.88
N ALA A 37 -6.01 -13.59 -0.02
CA ALA A 37 -4.65 -13.17 0.25
C ALA A 37 -3.77 -13.20 -1.02
N PRO A 38 -2.83 -12.27 -1.20
CA PRO A 38 -2.46 -11.20 -0.28
C PRO A 38 -3.38 -9.96 -0.37
N TYR A 39 -4.26 -9.91 -1.35
CA TYR A 39 -5.03 -8.70 -1.70
C TYR A 39 -6.01 -8.28 -0.60
N ASN A 40 -6.63 -9.24 0.09
CA ASN A 40 -7.55 -8.93 1.19
C ASN A 40 -6.87 -8.43 2.48
N SER A 41 -5.55 -8.28 2.49
CA SER A 41 -4.82 -7.56 3.54
C SER A 41 -4.66 -6.06 3.24
N VAL A 42 -5.08 -5.60 2.06
CA VAL A 42 -4.86 -4.22 1.63
C VAL A 42 -6.12 -3.39 1.81
N VAL A 43 -5.96 -2.23 2.41
CA VAL A 43 -7.07 -1.30 2.70
C VAL A 43 -6.84 0.05 2.05
N ALA A 44 -7.93 0.74 1.71
CA ALA A 44 -7.91 2.09 1.18
C ALA A 44 -8.23 3.12 2.27
N PHE A 45 -7.47 4.21 2.28
CA PHE A 45 -7.78 5.47 2.95
C PHE A 45 -8.20 6.52 1.91
N ALA A 46 -8.76 7.64 2.33
CA ALA A 46 -9.18 8.70 1.40
C ALA A 46 -8.04 9.29 0.54
N GLY A 47 -6.81 9.07 0.91
CA GLY A 47 -5.66 9.61 0.20
C GLY A 47 -4.50 8.64 0.08
N GLY A 48 -4.67 7.40 0.47
CA GLY A 48 -3.59 6.43 0.50
C GLY A 48 -4.07 5.01 0.67
N THR A 49 -3.12 4.17 0.99
CA THR A 49 -3.27 2.73 1.15
C THR A 49 -2.71 2.30 2.50
N GLY A 50 -3.13 1.17 3.01
CA GLY A 50 -2.58 0.53 4.20
C GLY A 50 -2.59 -0.98 4.07
N VAL A 51 -1.91 -1.65 5.00
CA VAL A 51 -1.84 -3.11 5.07
C VAL A 51 -2.20 -3.60 6.47
N VAL A 52 -3.05 -4.60 6.52
CA VAL A 52 -3.47 -5.23 7.78
C VAL A 52 -2.40 -6.19 8.26
N VAL A 53 -1.96 -6.03 9.49
CA VAL A 53 -0.87 -6.83 10.09
C VAL A 53 -1.31 -7.64 11.31
N GLY A 54 -2.51 -7.39 11.81
CA GLY A 54 -3.06 -8.10 12.97
C GLY A 54 -4.48 -7.65 13.31
N LYS A 55 -4.99 -8.12 14.43
CA LYS A 55 -6.34 -7.81 14.89
C LYS A 55 -6.59 -6.29 14.92
N ASN A 56 -7.56 -5.84 14.16
CA ASN A 56 -7.97 -4.44 14.03
C ASN A 56 -6.81 -3.45 13.71
N THR A 57 -5.67 -3.94 13.21
CA THR A 57 -4.42 -3.19 13.14
C THR A 57 -3.91 -3.07 11.72
N ILE A 58 -3.70 -1.83 11.28
CA ILE A 58 -3.25 -1.45 9.95
C ILE A 58 -1.96 -0.65 10.05
N VAL A 59 -1.02 -0.91 9.15
CA VAL A 59 0.19 -0.10 8.94
C VAL A 59 0.00 0.80 7.74
N THR A 60 0.37 2.06 7.86
CA THR A 60 0.39 3.05 6.77
C THR A 60 1.47 4.10 7.03
N ASN A 61 1.50 5.15 6.21
CA ASN A 61 2.40 6.29 6.44
C ASN A 61 1.83 7.28 7.47
N LYS A 62 2.72 8.00 8.16
CA LYS A 62 2.33 9.13 9.02
C LYS A 62 1.57 10.18 8.25
N HIS A 63 2.03 10.56 7.04
CA HIS A 63 1.38 11.60 6.24
C HIS A 63 -0.03 11.22 5.79
N ILE A 64 -0.36 9.93 5.76
CA ILE A 64 -1.74 9.45 5.54
C ILE A 64 -2.52 9.50 6.85
N ALA A 65 -1.94 9.03 7.94
CA ALA A 65 -2.61 8.94 9.25
C ALA A 65 -2.74 10.29 9.97
N LYS A 66 -1.90 11.27 9.64
CA LYS A 66 -1.95 12.66 10.16
C LYS A 66 -3.01 13.54 9.53
N SER A 67 -3.70 13.07 8.52
CA SER A 67 -4.82 13.83 7.97
C SER A 67 -5.77 14.23 9.10
N ASP A 68 -6.07 15.52 9.23
CA ASP A 68 -7.04 16.03 10.22
C ASP A 68 -8.40 15.37 10.12
N ASP A 69 -8.63 14.71 8.98
CA ASP A 69 -9.86 14.02 8.67
C ASP A 69 -9.79 12.51 8.89
N ILE A 70 -8.67 11.95 9.42
CA ILE A 70 -8.54 10.49 9.57
C ILE A 70 -9.70 9.85 10.35
N PHE A 71 -10.22 10.56 11.36
CA PHE A 71 -11.36 10.09 12.16
C PHE A 71 -12.72 10.38 11.51
N LYS A 72 -12.74 11.12 10.40
CA LYS A 72 -13.97 11.41 9.63
C LYS A 72 -14.09 10.52 8.40
N ILE A 73 -12.98 9.91 7.96
CA ILE A 73 -12.97 9.00 6.84
C ILE A 73 -12.96 7.55 7.32
N ARG A 74 -13.57 6.70 6.53
CA ARG A 74 -13.59 5.28 6.81
C ARG A 74 -12.50 4.57 6.05
N VAL A 75 -11.93 3.56 6.69
CA VAL A 75 -11.03 2.62 6.05
C VAL A 75 -11.86 1.62 5.26
N SER A 76 -11.58 1.47 3.97
CA SER A 76 -12.25 0.53 3.09
C SER A 76 -11.41 -0.73 2.91
N ALA A 77 -11.91 -1.87 3.38
CA ALA A 77 -11.21 -3.14 3.29
C ALA A 77 -11.36 -3.78 1.90
N HIS A 78 -10.24 -4.12 1.28
CA HIS A 78 -10.07 -4.84 0.02
C HIS A 78 -11.13 -4.60 -1.07
N HIS A 79 -11.46 -3.34 -1.32
CA HIS A 79 -12.33 -3.00 -2.44
C HIS A 79 -11.66 -3.34 -3.77
N SER A 80 -12.45 -3.84 -4.70
CA SER A 80 -12.03 -4.16 -6.07
C SER A 80 -13.23 -4.05 -7.02
N SER A 81 -12.95 -4.02 -8.33
CA SER A 81 -14.00 -3.72 -9.32
C SER A 81 -15.05 -4.81 -9.47
N LYS A 82 -14.72 -6.07 -9.16
CA LYS A 82 -15.61 -7.23 -9.28
C LYS A 82 -15.76 -8.02 -7.98
N GLY A 83 -14.81 -7.87 -7.05
CA GLY A 83 -14.85 -8.57 -5.78
C GLY A 83 -15.81 -7.96 -4.78
N LYS A 84 -16.28 -8.76 -3.86
CA LYS A 84 -17.06 -8.27 -2.72
C LYS A 84 -16.11 -7.49 -1.79
N GLY A 85 -16.44 -6.23 -1.51
CA GLY A 85 -15.69 -5.41 -0.55
C GLY A 85 -15.80 -5.94 0.89
N GLY A 86 -14.78 -5.68 1.69
CA GLY A 86 -14.69 -6.12 3.08
C GLY A 86 -15.33 -5.19 4.10
N GLY A 87 -16.00 -4.12 3.66
CA GLY A 87 -16.69 -3.16 4.52
C GLY A 87 -15.90 -1.87 4.78
N HIS A 88 -16.57 -0.92 5.44
CA HIS A 88 -16.03 0.39 5.79
C HIS A 88 -15.98 0.53 7.31
N TYR A 89 -14.80 0.87 7.82
CA TYR A 89 -14.50 0.86 9.26
C TYR A 89 -14.06 2.23 9.74
N ASP A 90 -14.61 2.67 10.87
CA ASP A 90 -14.20 3.90 11.51
C ASP A 90 -12.85 3.70 12.20
N VAL A 91 -12.01 4.74 12.13
CA VAL A 91 -10.72 4.76 12.82
C VAL A 91 -10.95 4.93 14.32
N LYS A 92 -10.31 4.09 15.11
CA LYS A 92 -10.37 4.11 16.57
C LYS A 92 -9.27 4.98 17.17
N ASP A 93 -8.03 4.76 16.75
CA ASP A 93 -6.87 5.55 17.15
C ASP A 93 -5.72 5.42 16.15
N VAL A 94 -4.72 6.27 16.32
CA VAL A 94 -3.50 6.32 15.50
C VAL A 94 -2.28 6.37 16.43
N VAL A 95 -1.29 5.53 16.16
CA VAL A 95 0.01 5.54 16.84
C VAL A 95 1.10 5.79 15.81
N GLU A 96 1.73 6.96 15.89
CA GLU A 96 2.85 7.28 15.02
C GLU A 96 4.15 6.64 15.55
N TYR A 97 4.99 6.13 14.64
CA TYR A 97 6.34 5.78 15.01
C TYR A 97 7.11 7.01 15.50
N PRO A 98 7.77 6.94 16.68
CA PRO A 98 8.41 8.15 17.25
C PRO A 98 9.69 8.58 16.50
N GLY A 99 10.24 7.72 15.63
CA GLY A 99 11.40 8.03 14.80
C GLY A 99 11.05 8.86 13.58
N LYS A 100 12.06 9.09 12.73
CA LYS A 100 11.92 9.88 11.49
C LYS A 100 11.15 9.18 10.37
N GLU A 101 11.03 7.86 10.44
CA GLU A 101 10.39 7.04 9.41
C GLU A 101 8.90 7.40 9.27
N ASP A 102 8.44 7.43 8.04
CA ASP A 102 7.05 7.73 7.69
C ASP A 102 6.15 6.49 7.89
N LEU A 103 5.97 6.13 9.15
CA LEU A 103 5.30 4.92 9.62
C LEU A 103 4.30 5.24 10.72
N ALA A 104 3.08 4.76 10.58
CA ALA A 104 2.03 4.86 11.58
C ALA A 104 1.20 3.58 11.66
N ILE A 105 0.66 3.33 12.83
CA ILE A 105 -0.33 2.29 13.11
C ILE A 105 -1.70 2.94 13.19
N VAL A 106 -2.68 2.34 12.53
CA VAL A 106 -4.08 2.74 12.62
C VAL A 106 -4.88 1.57 13.15
N HIS A 107 -5.57 1.77 14.28
CA HIS A 107 -6.54 0.82 14.78
C HIS A 107 -7.94 1.20 14.31
N VAL A 108 -8.72 0.21 13.92
CA VAL A 108 -10.11 0.39 13.49
C VAL A 108 -11.07 -0.28 14.46
N HIS A 109 -12.31 0.20 14.49
CA HIS A 109 -13.39 -0.52 15.16
C HIS A 109 -13.67 -1.83 14.42
N GLU A 110 -13.94 -2.89 15.18
CA GLU A 110 -14.08 -4.24 14.63
C GLU A 110 -15.30 -4.41 13.72
N THR A 111 -16.35 -3.64 13.95
CA THR A 111 -17.61 -3.75 13.18
C THR A 111 -17.69 -2.61 12.17
N SER A 112 -17.90 -2.97 10.91
CA SER A 112 -18.09 -2.00 9.82
C SER A 112 -19.45 -1.33 9.91
N THR A 113 -19.64 -0.27 9.12
CA THR A 113 -20.95 0.39 8.96
C THR A 113 -22.00 -0.52 8.33
N GLU A 114 -21.56 -1.56 7.63
CA GLU A 114 -22.44 -2.59 7.04
C GLU A 114 -22.67 -3.79 7.96
N GLY A 115 -22.11 -3.77 9.18
CA GLY A 115 -22.24 -4.86 10.15
C GLY A 115 -21.27 -6.03 9.94
N LEU A 116 -20.21 -5.84 9.13
CA LEU A 116 -19.19 -6.86 8.89
C LEU A 116 -18.11 -6.81 9.99
N ASN A 117 -17.54 -7.97 10.34
CA ASN A 117 -16.42 -8.06 11.25
C ASN A 117 -15.10 -7.93 10.48
N PHE A 118 -14.25 -6.94 10.85
CA PHE A 118 -12.99 -6.67 10.20
C PHE A 118 -12.11 -7.91 10.09
N ASN A 119 -11.86 -8.56 11.22
CA ASN A 119 -10.92 -9.66 11.30
C ASN A 119 -11.37 -10.94 10.58
N LYS A 120 -12.66 -11.06 10.29
CA LYS A 120 -13.22 -12.16 9.48
C LYS A 120 -13.17 -11.88 7.97
N ASN A 121 -12.97 -10.61 7.58
CA ASN A 121 -13.00 -10.18 6.19
C ASN A 121 -11.62 -9.83 5.63
N VAL A 122 -10.57 -9.86 6.45
CA VAL A 122 -9.19 -9.55 6.04
C VAL A 122 -8.25 -10.70 6.34
N SER A 123 -7.13 -10.75 5.63
CA SER A 123 -5.95 -11.53 6.02
C SER A 123 -4.91 -10.62 6.66
N TYR A 124 -4.11 -11.16 7.56
CA TYR A 124 -2.98 -10.45 8.15
C TYR A 124 -1.72 -10.73 7.35
N ALA A 125 -1.06 -9.68 6.86
CA ALA A 125 0.22 -9.82 6.17
C ALA A 125 1.29 -10.30 7.15
N LYS A 126 2.09 -11.27 6.71
CA LYS A 126 3.22 -11.78 7.50
C LYS A 126 4.48 -11.01 7.15
N PHE A 127 5.30 -10.71 8.14
CA PHE A 127 6.59 -10.07 7.91
C PHE A 127 7.57 -11.01 7.22
N ALA A 128 8.31 -10.48 6.23
CA ALA A 128 9.48 -11.13 5.70
C ALA A 128 10.62 -11.12 6.72
N ASP A 129 11.50 -12.11 6.68
CA ASP A 129 12.69 -12.14 7.53
C ASP A 129 13.67 -11.02 7.15
N GLY A 130 13.72 -10.66 5.87
CA GLY A 130 14.54 -9.59 5.33
C GLY A 130 14.37 -9.47 3.82
N ALA A 131 15.11 -8.52 3.24
CA ALA A 131 15.19 -8.35 1.79
C ALA A 131 16.58 -7.86 1.40
N LYS A 132 16.93 -8.05 0.14
CA LYS A 132 18.21 -7.61 -0.44
C LYS A 132 17.99 -7.00 -1.82
N THR A 133 18.99 -6.31 -2.29
CA THR A 133 19.05 -5.77 -3.66
C THR A 133 18.77 -6.87 -4.68
N LYS A 134 18.01 -6.53 -5.71
CA LYS A 134 17.54 -7.40 -6.80
C LYS A 134 16.46 -8.42 -6.43
N ASP A 135 15.98 -8.42 -5.20
CA ASP A 135 14.81 -9.24 -4.87
C ASP A 135 13.59 -8.76 -5.65
N ARG A 136 12.82 -9.68 -6.17
CA ARG A 136 11.53 -9.36 -6.79
C ARG A 136 10.54 -8.92 -5.72
N ILE A 137 9.82 -7.85 -6.02
CA ILE A 137 8.79 -7.31 -5.13
C ILE A 137 7.52 -6.97 -5.90
N SER A 138 6.42 -6.91 -5.20
CA SER A 138 5.18 -6.32 -5.67
C SER A 138 4.69 -5.24 -4.71
N VAL A 139 4.04 -4.24 -5.27
CA VAL A 139 3.37 -3.16 -4.55
C VAL A 139 1.89 -3.23 -4.89
N ILE A 140 1.04 -3.33 -3.86
CA ILE A 140 -0.41 -3.46 -4.02
C ILE A 140 -1.09 -2.26 -3.36
N GLY A 141 -1.96 -1.57 -4.09
CA GLY A 141 -2.60 -0.40 -3.52
C GLY A 141 -3.68 0.24 -4.36
N TYR A 142 -4.09 1.42 -3.90
CA TYR A 142 -5.20 2.20 -4.43
C TYR A 142 -4.70 3.53 -5.00
N PRO A 143 -4.26 3.56 -6.25
CA PRO A 143 -3.86 4.81 -6.90
C PRO A 143 -5.04 5.77 -7.02
N LYS A 144 -4.76 7.09 -6.87
CA LYS A 144 -5.74 8.15 -7.01
C LYS A 144 -6.04 8.44 -8.48
N GLY A 145 -7.32 8.61 -8.78
CA GLY A 145 -7.81 9.07 -10.07
C GLY A 145 -9.29 8.75 -10.20
N ALA A 146 -10.03 9.58 -10.91
CA ALA A 146 -11.47 9.36 -11.11
C ALA A 146 -11.78 7.99 -11.74
N GLN A 147 -10.89 7.51 -12.59
CA GLN A 147 -11.02 6.22 -13.26
C GLN A 147 -10.57 5.03 -12.42
N THR A 148 -9.79 5.28 -11.36
CA THR A 148 -9.21 4.25 -10.49
C THR A 148 -9.85 4.18 -9.12
N LYS A 149 -10.87 4.99 -8.87
CA LYS A 149 -11.56 5.03 -7.58
C LYS A 149 -12.05 3.64 -7.18
N TYR A 150 -11.62 3.20 -6.00
CA TYR A 150 -11.92 1.86 -5.47
C TYR A 150 -11.38 0.68 -6.29
N LYS A 151 -10.46 0.93 -7.21
CA LYS A 151 -9.77 -0.14 -7.93
C LYS A 151 -8.41 -0.41 -7.30
N MET A 152 -8.13 -1.67 -7.07
CA MET A 152 -6.85 -2.13 -6.57
C MET A 152 -5.93 -2.47 -7.73
N PHE A 153 -4.66 -2.08 -7.63
CA PHE A 153 -3.63 -2.41 -8.61
C PHE A 153 -2.42 -3.03 -7.95
N GLU A 154 -1.81 -3.96 -8.65
CA GLU A 154 -0.52 -4.55 -8.29
C GLU A 154 0.51 -4.17 -9.34
N SER A 155 1.64 -3.65 -8.91
CA SER A 155 2.82 -3.46 -9.74
C SER A 155 3.98 -4.31 -9.25
N THR A 156 4.76 -4.85 -10.16
CA THR A 156 5.91 -5.69 -9.86
C THR A 156 7.21 -5.02 -10.29
N GLY A 157 8.27 -5.29 -9.57
CA GLY A 157 9.59 -4.75 -9.84
C GLY A 157 10.65 -5.46 -9.01
N THR A 158 11.76 -4.77 -8.82
CA THR A 158 12.90 -5.26 -8.03
C THR A 158 13.40 -4.19 -7.08
N THR A 159 13.99 -4.63 -5.96
CA THR A 159 14.70 -3.74 -5.06
C THR A 159 16.01 -3.30 -5.68
N ASN A 160 16.28 -1.99 -5.67
CA ASN A 160 17.51 -1.40 -6.19
C ASN A 160 18.52 -1.13 -5.09
N HIS A 161 18.04 -0.67 -3.93
CA HIS A 161 18.89 -0.31 -2.80
C HIS A 161 18.15 -0.45 -1.47
N ILE A 162 18.83 -0.95 -0.45
CA ILE A 162 18.35 -1.01 0.94
C ILE A 162 19.47 -0.49 1.84
N ASN A 163 19.16 0.49 2.68
CA ASN A 163 20.09 1.05 3.65
C ASN A 163 19.34 1.49 4.93
N GLY A 164 19.56 0.79 6.04
CA GLY A 164 18.82 1.03 7.27
C GLY A 164 17.32 0.81 7.06
N THR A 165 16.51 1.83 7.32
CA THR A 165 15.07 1.81 7.11
C THR A 165 14.62 2.32 5.73
N PHE A 166 15.59 2.66 4.88
CA PHE A 166 15.33 3.14 3.51
C PHE A 166 15.39 1.99 2.52
N MET A 167 14.45 1.94 1.59
CA MET A 167 14.50 1.08 0.42
C MET A 167 14.10 1.83 -0.85
N GLU A 168 14.77 1.49 -1.95
CA GLU A 168 14.47 1.96 -3.29
C GLU A 168 14.11 0.75 -4.17
N PHE A 169 13.10 0.92 -5.01
CA PHE A 169 12.66 -0.12 -5.94
C PHE A 169 12.06 0.50 -7.21
N ASP A 170 11.95 -0.30 -8.26
CA ASP A 170 11.48 0.14 -9.58
C ASP A 170 10.04 -0.29 -9.92
N ALA A 171 9.32 -0.90 -8.98
CA ALA A 171 7.90 -1.15 -9.16
C ALA A 171 7.13 0.17 -9.29
N TYR A 172 6.27 0.24 -10.28
CA TYR A 172 5.52 1.46 -10.59
C TYR A 172 4.59 1.87 -9.44
N ALA A 173 4.55 3.16 -9.15
CA ALA A 173 3.67 3.73 -8.14
C ALA A 173 3.20 5.14 -8.52
N GLN A 174 2.07 5.55 -7.97
CA GLN A 174 1.46 6.86 -8.22
C GLN A 174 0.78 7.40 -6.95
N PRO A 175 0.34 8.67 -6.93
CA PRO A 175 -0.40 9.21 -5.80
C PRO A 175 -1.55 8.31 -5.39
N GLY A 176 -1.72 8.05 -4.09
CA GLY A 176 -2.65 7.07 -3.53
C GLY A 176 -2.01 5.75 -3.15
N ASN A 177 -0.84 5.42 -3.71
CA ASN A 177 -0.07 4.25 -3.30
C ASN A 177 0.72 4.43 -2.00
N SER A 178 0.79 5.64 -1.44
CA SER A 178 1.40 5.85 -0.11
C SER A 178 0.79 4.91 0.93
N GLY A 179 1.63 4.16 1.65
CA GLY A 179 1.23 3.14 2.61
C GLY A 179 0.99 1.75 2.00
N SER A 180 1.09 1.61 0.68
CA SER A 180 0.98 0.30 0.01
C SER A 180 2.02 -0.68 0.53
N PRO A 181 1.63 -1.94 0.82
CA PRO A 181 2.60 -2.98 1.16
C PRO A 181 3.56 -3.23 0.00
N VAL A 182 4.84 -3.40 0.35
CA VAL A 182 5.87 -3.95 -0.51
C VAL A 182 6.07 -5.40 -0.08
N LEU A 183 5.73 -6.33 -0.96
CA LEU A 183 5.76 -7.77 -0.70
C LEU A 183 6.88 -8.44 -1.48
N ASN A 184 7.51 -9.44 -0.89
CA ASN A 184 8.45 -10.31 -1.61
C ASN A 184 7.72 -11.36 -2.47
N SER A 185 8.46 -12.23 -3.16
CA SER A 185 7.88 -13.28 -4.00
C SER A 185 7.08 -14.35 -3.26
N LYS A 186 7.16 -14.39 -1.93
CA LYS A 186 6.35 -15.25 -1.05
C LYS A 186 5.14 -14.52 -0.46
N ASN A 187 4.84 -13.31 -0.93
CA ASN A 187 3.80 -12.43 -0.39
C ASN A 187 4.02 -12.03 1.08
N GLU A 188 5.28 -11.99 1.52
CA GLU A 188 5.65 -11.54 2.84
C GLU A 188 5.99 -10.04 2.81
N LEU A 189 5.64 -9.33 3.88
CA LEU A 189 5.73 -7.88 3.99
C LEU A 189 7.18 -7.46 4.29
N VAL A 190 7.78 -6.75 3.35
CA VAL A 190 9.14 -6.22 3.41
C VAL A 190 9.15 -4.78 3.98
N GLY A 191 8.14 -4.02 3.66
CA GLY A 191 8.00 -2.62 4.03
C GLY A 191 6.75 -2.00 3.43
N ILE A 192 6.68 -0.67 3.47
CA ILE A 192 5.59 0.11 2.86
C ILE A 192 6.16 1.24 1.99
N LEU A 193 5.48 1.52 0.89
CA LEU A 193 5.80 2.65 0.03
C LEU A 193 5.46 3.96 0.72
N TYR A 194 6.32 4.98 0.61
CA TYR A 194 6.00 6.31 1.14
C TYR A 194 6.15 7.45 0.12
N ALA A 195 6.97 7.29 -0.92
CA ALA A 195 7.19 8.33 -1.93
C ALA A 195 7.66 7.75 -3.26
N GLY A 196 7.55 8.55 -4.31
CA GLY A 196 8.14 8.27 -5.60
C GLY A 196 8.97 9.46 -6.09
N SER A 197 9.84 9.24 -7.07
CA SER A 197 10.71 10.27 -7.63
C SER A 197 9.96 11.37 -8.38
N GLY A 198 8.71 11.13 -8.73
CA GLY A 198 7.78 12.13 -9.25
C GLY A 198 8.08 12.68 -10.64
N LYS A 199 9.23 12.43 -11.14
CA LYS A 199 9.66 12.82 -12.49
C LYS A 199 10.65 11.78 -12.96
N ASP A 200 10.51 11.46 -14.20
CA ASP A 200 11.50 10.81 -15.02
C ASP A 200 11.48 9.30 -15.09
N GLU A 201 11.93 8.96 -16.18
CA GLU A 201 12.41 7.77 -16.83
C GLU A 201 13.09 6.72 -15.92
N SER A 202 13.36 7.03 -14.65
CA SER A 202 14.10 6.14 -13.75
C SER A 202 13.24 5.32 -12.80
N GLU A 203 11.91 5.38 -12.89
CA GLU A 203 10.98 4.54 -12.12
C GLU A 203 11.46 4.23 -10.69
N LYS A 204 11.91 5.27 -9.96
CA LYS A 204 12.40 5.12 -8.61
C LYS A 204 11.30 5.43 -7.62
N ASN A 205 10.96 4.44 -6.82
CA ASN A 205 10.05 4.58 -5.72
C ASN A 205 10.73 4.19 -4.42
N PHE A 206 10.25 4.75 -3.32
CA PHE A 206 10.89 4.68 -2.03
C PHE A 206 9.94 4.10 -0.98
N GLY A 207 10.48 3.25 -0.12
CA GLY A 207 9.75 2.61 0.94
C GLY A 207 10.46 2.70 2.29
N VAL A 208 9.68 2.53 3.33
CA VAL A 208 10.17 2.24 4.68
C VAL A 208 10.43 0.75 4.74
N TYR A 209 11.70 0.35 4.82
CA TYR A 209 12.10 -1.04 5.00
C TYR A 209 11.93 -1.46 6.47
N PHE A 210 11.29 -2.57 6.71
CA PHE A 210 11.00 -3.05 8.06
C PHE A 210 12.18 -3.80 8.66
N THR A 211 13.04 -3.06 9.35
CA THR A 211 14.10 -3.59 10.21
C THR A 211 13.50 -4.33 11.41
N PRO A 212 14.26 -5.15 12.13
CA PRO A 212 13.79 -5.79 13.37
C PRO A 212 13.21 -4.81 14.37
N LYS A 213 13.79 -3.61 14.51
CA LYS A 213 13.30 -2.54 15.40
C LYS A 213 11.92 -2.03 14.98
N LEU A 214 11.71 -1.80 13.68
CA LEU A 214 10.41 -1.36 13.16
C LEU A 214 9.35 -2.47 13.28
N LYS A 215 9.72 -3.72 13.02
CA LYS A 215 8.83 -4.87 13.22
C LYS A 215 8.40 -5.00 14.68
N GLU A 216 9.32 -4.82 15.61
CA GLU A 216 9.02 -4.84 17.06
C GLU A 216 8.01 -3.76 17.44
N PHE A 217 8.21 -2.52 16.96
CA PHE A 217 7.25 -1.43 17.15
C PHE A 217 5.86 -1.79 16.61
N ILE A 218 5.79 -2.31 15.40
CA ILE A 218 4.52 -2.73 14.79
C ILE A 218 3.87 -3.84 15.61
N GLN A 219 4.61 -4.89 15.94
CA GLN A 219 4.11 -6.04 16.71
C GLN A 219 3.62 -5.63 18.10
N ASN A 220 4.31 -4.71 18.78
CA ASN A 220 3.91 -4.19 20.09
C ASN A 220 2.63 -3.33 20.04
N ASN A 221 2.23 -2.87 18.87
CA ASN A 221 1.03 -2.07 18.65
C ASN A 221 -0.11 -2.85 17.97
N ILE A 222 0.05 -4.12 17.72
CA ILE A 222 -1.07 -4.99 17.30
C ILE A 222 -2.04 -5.12 18.47
N GLU A 223 -3.32 -4.89 18.22
CA GLU A 223 -4.39 -5.03 19.21
C GLU A 223 -4.48 -6.49 19.70
N LYS A 224 -4.66 -6.69 21.01
CA LYS A 224 -4.72 -8.01 21.65
C LYS A 224 -6.11 -8.65 21.54
#